data_b701cc97c1882bbee4107c7a8336f5f2
#
_entry.id   b701cc97c1882bbee4107c7a8336f5f2
#
_cell.length_a   1.000
_cell.length_b   1.000
_cell.length_c   1.000
_cell.angle_alpha   90.00
_cell.angle_beta   90.00
_cell.angle_gamma   90.00
#
_symmetry.space_group_name_H-M   'P 1'
#
loop_
_entity.id
_entity.type
_entity.pdbx_description
1 polymer ?
#
loop_
_entity_poly.entity_id
_entity_poly.type
_entity_poly.pdbx_seq_one_letter_code
_entity_poly.pdbx_strand_id
1 'polypeptide(L)'
;MFTPFLSVQEKNRMEERLKVEHLSVSFFTDEGEVQAIRDVSFSLQAGEVLAVVGESGCGKSVLCKSIMKLLPENAKIKNGKILVNGEDLAGCGERRMRELRGKLFSMVFQNPMTSLNPTMTIGAQIAEAVRVHQKGMGKEAVEQRVTELMQLVGIEQAKERKKAYPHHFSGGMRQRIVLAIALAGDPEILFADEPTTALDVTIQAQILDLLREIQRKLGTATVFVTHDLGVVARIADRVAVM
;
A
#
# COMPACT_ATOMS: atom_id res chain seq x y z
N MET A 1 -25.01 8.19 34.00
CA MET A 1 -24.63 7.44 32.77
C MET A 1 -23.37 8.10 32.23
N PHE A 2 -22.18 7.59 32.56
CA PHE A 2 -20.92 8.18 32.13
C PHE A 2 -20.57 7.63 30.75
N THR A 3 -20.62 8.46 29.72
CA THR A 3 -20.06 8.14 28.43
C THR A 3 -18.53 8.27 28.55
N PRO A 4 -17.75 7.22 28.32
CA PRO A 4 -16.29 7.36 28.41
C PRO A 4 -15.82 8.34 27.35
N PHE A 5 -15.07 9.36 27.76
CA PHE A 5 -14.35 10.26 26.87
C PHE A 5 -13.23 9.43 26.20
N LEU A 6 -13.46 8.99 24.96
CA LEU A 6 -12.41 8.40 24.13
C LEU A 6 -11.32 9.44 23.88
N SER A 7 -10.06 9.04 24.02
CA SER A 7 -8.93 9.90 23.68
C SER A 7 -8.97 10.28 22.18
N VAL A 8 -8.30 11.37 21.80
CA VAL A 8 -8.23 11.79 20.39
C VAL A 8 -7.65 10.67 19.49
N GLN A 9 -6.74 9.85 20.04
CA GLN A 9 -6.19 8.69 19.36
C GLN A 9 -7.21 7.55 19.19
N GLU A 10 -8.10 7.33 20.16
CA GLU A 10 -9.16 6.32 20.07
C GLU A 10 -10.29 6.78 19.14
N LYS A 11 -10.62 8.08 19.10
CA LYS A 11 -11.57 8.64 18.12
C LYS A 11 -11.04 8.53 16.68
N ASN A 12 -9.75 8.81 16.45
CA ASN A 12 -9.14 8.63 15.12
C ASN A 12 -9.11 7.16 14.69
N ARG A 13 -9.00 6.20 15.62
CA ARG A 13 -9.03 4.76 15.33
C ARG A 13 -10.41 4.24 14.90
N MET A 14 -11.49 4.95 15.19
CA MET A 14 -12.85 4.57 14.79
C MET A 14 -13.31 5.22 13.48
N GLU A 15 -12.44 6.00 12.82
CA GLU A 15 -12.77 6.63 11.55
C GLU A 15 -12.58 5.65 10.39
N GLU A 16 -13.66 5.34 9.68
CA GLU A 16 -13.63 4.47 8.49
C GLU A 16 -12.92 5.19 7.35
N ARG A 17 -11.79 4.65 6.90
CA ARG A 17 -10.97 5.20 5.80
C ARG A 17 -11.37 4.64 4.45
N LEU A 18 -11.73 3.38 4.41
CA LEU A 18 -12.15 2.69 3.19
C LEU A 18 -13.34 1.80 3.50
N LYS A 19 -14.36 1.86 2.67
CA LYS A 19 -15.47 0.92 2.66
C LYS A 19 -15.72 0.43 1.25
N VAL A 20 -15.69 -0.87 1.08
CA VAL A 20 -16.01 -1.55 -0.17
C VAL A 20 -17.35 -2.25 0.02
N GLU A 21 -18.32 -2.00 -0.86
CA GLU A 21 -19.65 -2.56 -0.80
C GLU A 21 -19.98 -3.28 -2.10
N HIS A 22 -20.29 -4.57 -2.02
CA HIS A 22 -20.77 -5.42 -3.11
C HIS A 22 -19.91 -5.37 -4.38
N LEU A 23 -18.57 -5.25 -4.22
CA LEU A 23 -17.65 -5.13 -5.33
C LEU A 23 -17.60 -6.41 -6.14
N SER A 24 -17.85 -6.28 -7.45
CA SER A 24 -17.75 -7.37 -8.42
C SER A 24 -16.91 -6.91 -9.60
N VAL A 25 -15.92 -7.73 -9.99
CA VAL A 25 -14.99 -7.43 -11.08
C VAL A 25 -14.84 -8.61 -12.01
N SER A 26 -14.91 -8.34 -13.30
CA SER A 26 -14.76 -9.34 -14.36
C SER A 26 -13.69 -8.96 -15.36
N PHE A 27 -12.99 -9.96 -15.87
CA PHE A 27 -12.12 -9.88 -17.03
C PHE A 27 -12.85 -10.39 -18.26
N PHE A 28 -12.65 -9.72 -19.36
CA PHE A 28 -13.20 -10.10 -20.68
C PHE A 28 -12.06 -10.60 -21.55
N THR A 29 -12.15 -11.85 -21.97
CA THR A 29 -11.19 -12.53 -22.83
C THR A 29 -11.89 -13.01 -24.09
N ASP A 30 -11.16 -13.48 -25.08
CA ASP A 30 -11.73 -14.07 -26.30
C ASP A 30 -12.58 -15.31 -25.99
N GLU A 31 -12.33 -15.98 -24.86
CA GLU A 31 -13.06 -17.17 -24.41
C GLU A 31 -14.32 -16.81 -23.59
N GLY A 32 -14.50 -15.55 -23.21
CA GLY A 32 -15.66 -15.07 -22.46
C GLY A 32 -15.35 -14.26 -21.22
N GLU A 33 -16.33 -14.12 -20.34
CA GLU A 33 -16.28 -13.36 -19.09
C GLU A 33 -15.77 -14.25 -17.93
N VAL A 34 -14.71 -13.82 -17.26
CA VAL A 34 -14.16 -14.45 -16.06
C VAL A 34 -14.40 -13.53 -14.87
N GLN A 35 -15.24 -13.94 -13.94
CA GLN A 35 -15.51 -13.21 -12.70
C GLN A 35 -14.38 -13.42 -11.70
N ALA A 36 -13.52 -12.41 -11.52
CA ALA A 36 -12.40 -12.45 -10.61
C ALA A 36 -12.77 -12.06 -9.18
N ILE A 37 -13.73 -11.16 -9.00
CA ILE A 37 -14.28 -10.76 -7.70
C ILE A 37 -15.81 -10.87 -7.76
N ARG A 38 -16.38 -11.50 -6.72
CA ARG A 38 -17.81 -11.76 -6.63
C ARG A 38 -18.33 -11.23 -5.30
N ASP A 39 -19.05 -10.10 -5.32
CA ASP A 39 -19.77 -9.54 -4.18
C ASP A 39 -18.94 -9.39 -2.90
N VAL A 40 -17.76 -8.75 -3.00
CA VAL A 40 -16.88 -8.53 -1.86
C VAL A 40 -17.23 -7.24 -1.16
N SER A 41 -17.42 -7.32 0.17
CA SER A 41 -17.68 -6.17 1.04
C SER A 41 -16.77 -6.21 2.26
N PHE A 42 -16.13 -5.08 2.60
CA PHE A 42 -15.34 -4.91 3.82
C PHE A 42 -15.15 -3.43 4.13
N SER A 43 -14.69 -3.14 5.34
CA SER A 43 -14.25 -1.81 5.75
C SER A 43 -12.83 -1.84 6.33
N LEU A 44 -12.14 -0.70 6.31
CA LEU A 44 -10.82 -0.49 6.89
C LEU A 44 -10.86 0.78 7.74
N GLN A 45 -10.44 0.67 8.99
CA GLN A 45 -10.40 1.78 9.93
C GLN A 45 -9.04 2.51 9.84
N ALA A 46 -9.00 3.76 10.31
CA ALA A 46 -7.75 4.51 10.42
C ALA A 46 -6.73 3.76 11.28
N GLY A 47 -5.51 3.60 10.79
CA GLY A 47 -4.43 2.91 11.49
C GLY A 47 -4.68 1.41 11.74
N GLU A 48 -5.62 0.78 11.04
CA GLU A 48 -5.89 -0.66 11.09
C GLU A 48 -5.03 -1.41 10.06
N VAL A 49 -4.61 -2.64 10.39
CA VAL A 49 -4.09 -3.60 9.42
C VAL A 49 -5.13 -4.68 9.18
N LEU A 50 -5.77 -4.63 8.01
CA LEU A 50 -6.67 -5.67 7.51
C LEU A 50 -5.88 -6.64 6.63
N ALA A 51 -5.71 -7.88 7.08
CA ALA A 51 -5.15 -8.92 6.23
C ALA A 51 -6.22 -9.51 5.31
N VAL A 52 -5.93 -9.59 4.02
CA VAL A 52 -6.74 -10.31 3.02
C VAL A 52 -6.02 -11.59 2.66
N VAL A 53 -6.61 -12.72 3.03
CA VAL A 53 -6.02 -14.05 2.85
C VAL A 53 -6.85 -14.92 1.91
N GLY A 54 -6.22 -15.87 1.25
CA GLY A 54 -6.88 -16.82 0.36
C GLY A 54 -5.88 -17.53 -0.54
N GLU A 55 -6.35 -18.50 -1.30
CA GLU A 55 -5.51 -19.25 -2.24
C GLU A 55 -4.94 -18.37 -3.35
N SER A 56 -3.86 -18.83 -3.99
CA SER A 56 -3.32 -18.14 -5.17
C SER A 56 -4.38 -18.09 -6.28
N GLY A 57 -4.55 -16.92 -6.89
CA GLY A 57 -5.55 -16.73 -7.95
C GLY A 57 -6.97 -16.40 -7.50
N CYS A 58 -7.30 -16.37 -6.19
CA CYS A 58 -8.66 -16.06 -5.71
C CYS A 58 -9.09 -14.58 -5.86
N GLY A 59 -8.22 -13.70 -6.40
CA GLY A 59 -8.59 -12.31 -6.68
C GLY A 59 -8.02 -11.25 -5.75
N LYS A 60 -7.21 -11.58 -4.74
CA LYS A 60 -6.66 -10.63 -3.76
C LYS A 60 -5.96 -9.41 -4.38
N SER A 61 -5.02 -9.65 -5.29
CA SER A 61 -4.33 -8.56 -6.01
C SER A 61 -5.27 -7.78 -6.93
N VAL A 62 -6.28 -8.46 -7.50
CA VAL A 62 -7.31 -7.82 -8.32
C VAL A 62 -8.14 -6.88 -7.45
N LEU A 63 -8.47 -7.26 -6.22
CA LEU A 63 -9.18 -6.43 -5.25
C LEU A 63 -8.44 -5.11 -5.01
N CYS A 64 -7.15 -5.17 -4.66
CA CYS A 64 -6.33 -3.97 -4.44
C CYS A 64 -6.25 -3.08 -5.69
N LYS A 65 -5.99 -3.69 -6.86
CA LYS A 65 -5.92 -2.97 -8.13
C LYS A 65 -7.26 -2.35 -8.53
N SER A 66 -8.39 -3.00 -8.19
CA SER A 66 -9.72 -2.47 -8.46
C SER A 66 -9.99 -1.20 -7.67
N ILE A 67 -9.65 -1.18 -6.38
CA ILE A 67 -9.82 -0.03 -5.50
C ILE A 67 -8.97 1.16 -6.00
N MET A 68 -7.74 0.87 -6.43
CA MET A 68 -6.83 1.89 -6.97
C MET A 68 -7.08 2.23 -8.44
N LYS A 69 -8.07 1.57 -9.10
CA LYS A 69 -8.33 1.68 -10.56
C LYS A 69 -7.07 1.45 -11.41
N LEU A 70 -6.32 0.41 -11.07
CA LEU A 70 -5.13 -0.08 -11.79
C LEU A 70 -5.41 -1.38 -12.53
N LEU A 71 -6.66 -1.61 -12.88
CA LEU A 71 -7.07 -2.76 -13.68
C LEU A 71 -6.62 -2.57 -15.14
N PRO A 72 -6.28 -3.64 -15.86
CA PRO A 72 -6.03 -3.60 -17.30
C PRO A 72 -7.34 -3.29 -18.07
N GLU A 73 -7.21 -2.92 -19.33
CA GLU A 73 -8.34 -2.48 -20.17
C GLU A 73 -9.43 -3.57 -20.35
N ASN A 74 -9.04 -4.83 -20.33
CA ASN A 74 -9.96 -5.96 -20.43
C ASN A 74 -10.64 -6.34 -19.10
N ALA A 75 -10.44 -5.57 -18.02
CA ALA A 75 -11.11 -5.78 -16.75
C ALA A 75 -12.02 -4.61 -16.40
N LYS A 76 -13.21 -4.91 -15.84
CA LYS A 76 -14.20 -3.90 -15.47
C LYS A 76 -14.81 -4.18 -14.10
N ILE A 77 -15.05 -3.13 -13.34
CA ILE A 77 -15.92 -3.15 -12.17
C ILE A 77 -17.36 -3.25 -12.69
N LYS A 78 -18.05 -4.33 -12.37
CA LYS A 78 -19.42 -4.62 -12.81
C LYS A 78 -20.45 -4.03 -11.85
N ASN A 79 -20.13 -4.07 -10.55
CA ASN A 79 -21.01 -3.59 -9.49
C ASN A 79 -20.18 -3.20 -8.27
N GLY A 80 -20.80 -2.47 -7.35
CA GLY A 80 -20.28 -2.12 -6.05
C GLY A 80 -19.86 -0.67 -5.93
N LYS A 81 -19.52 -0.29 -4.69
CA LYS A 81 -19.01 1.03 -4.31
C LYS A 81 -17.65 0.91 -3.66
N ILE A 82 -16.85 1.92 -3.85
CA ILE A 82 -15.53 2.08 -3.22
C ILE A 82 -15.54 3.45 -2.55
N LEU A 83 -15.94 3.47 -1.29
CA LEU A 83 -16.05 4.70 -0.51
C LEU A 83 -14.74 4.95 0.23
N VAL A 84 -14.12 6.10 0.01
CA VAL A 84 -12.93 6.54 0.72
C VAL A 84 -13.18 7.92 1.32
N ASN A 85 -13.09 8.03 2.63
CA ASN A 85 -13.49 9.25 3.36
C ASN A 85 -14.89 9.74 2.94
N GLY A 86 -15.81 8.82 2.62
CA GLY A 86 -17.19 9.10 2.19
C GLY A 86 -17.36 9.43 0.69
N GLU A 87 -16.29 9.57 -0.09
CA GLU A 87 -16.34 9.77 -1.55
C GLU A 87 -16.39 8.41 -2.28
N ASP A 88 -17.38 8.19 -3.17
CA ASP A 88 -17.41 6.98 -4.00
C ASP A 88 -16.47 7.10 -5.20
N LEU A 89 -15.42 6.29 -5.20
CA LEU A 89 -14.39 6.27 -6.24
C LEU A 89 -14.69 5.28 -7.38
N ALA A 90 -15.70 4.43 -7.28
CA ALA A 90 -15.99 3.42 -8.32
C ALA A 90 -16.23 4.08 -9.69
N GLY A 91 -16.93 5.21 -9.71
CA GLY A 91 -17.21 6.02 -10.91
C GLY A 91 -16.16 7.07 -11.26
N CYS A 92 -15.13 7.31 -10.42
CA CYS A 92 -14.18 8.39 -10.64
C CYS A 92 -13.36 8.22 -11.92
N GLY A 93 -13.11 9.34 -12.63
CA GLY A 93 -12.22 9.37 -13.79
C GLY A 93 -10.74 9.33 -13.41
N GLU A 94 -9.87 9.01 -14.39
CA GLU A 94 -8.43 8.86 -14.20
C GLU A 94 -7.74 10.12 -13.65
N ARG A 95 -8.22 11.32 -14.02
CA ARG A 95 -7.68 12.58 -13.49
C ARG A 95 -7.79 12.64 -11.97
N ARG A 96 -8.96 12.30 -11.41
CA ARG A 96 -9.19 12.27 -9.96
C ARG A 96 -8.34 11.19 -9.29
N MET A 97 -8.27 10.00 -9.88
CA MET A 97 -7.46 8.90 -9.37
C MET A 97 -5.96 9.23 -9.31
N ARG A 98 -5.42 9.97 -10.28
CA ARG A 98 -4.02 10.46 -10.23
C ARG A 98 -3.75 11.42 -9.07
N GLU A 99 -4.74 12.22 -8.68
CA GLU A 99 -4.61 13.13 -7.53
C GLU A 99 -4.59 12.36 -6.20
N LEU A 100 -5.30 11.23 -6.16
CA LEU A 100 -5.45 10.41 -4.97
C LEU A 100 -4.29 9.42 -4.78
N ARG A 101 -3.80 8.83 -5.89
CA ARG A 101 -2.66 7.90 -5.82
C ARG A 101 -1.42 8.61 -5.31
N GLY A 102 -0.75 7.98 -4.34
CA GLY A 102 0.43 8.48 -3.63
C GLY A 102 0.12 9.40 -2.45
N LYS A 103 -1.07 10.01 -2.39
CA LYS A 103 -1.50 10.87 -1.27
C LYS A 103 -2.52 10.18 -0.38
N LEU A 104 -3.59 9.65 -0.97
CA LEU A 104 -4.62 8.95 -0.24
C LEU A 104 -4.27 7.46 -0.13
N PHE A 105 -3.90 6.84 -1.25
CA PHE A 105 -3.43 5.46 -1.25
C PHE A 105 -2.13 5.27 -2.02
N SER A 106 -1.35 4.34 -1.52
CA SER A 106 -0.15 3.85 -2.18
C SER A 106 -0.14 2.32 -2.20
N MET A 107 0.70 1.73 -3.04
CA MET A 107 0.78 0.29 -3.19
C MET A 107 2.22 -0.19 -3.24
N VAL A 108 2.49 -1.25 -2.49
CA VAL A 108 3.70 -2.07 -2.60
C VAL A 108 3.34 -3.34 -3.34
N PHE A 109 3.96 -3.54 -4.51
CA PHE A 109 3.74 -4.70 -5.35
C PHE A 109 4.57 -5.90 -4.91
N GLN A 110 4.15 -7.09 -5.30
CA GLN A 110 4.73 -8.37 -4.93
C GLN A 110 6.24 -8.50 -5.24
N ASN A 111 6.71 -7.93 -6.35
CA ASN A 111 8.10 -8.08 -6.78
C ASN A 111 8.90 -6.78 -6.70
N PRO A 112 9.77 -6.62 -5.69
CA PRO A 112 10.60 -5.42 -5.55
C PRO A 112 11.65 -5.27 -6.67
N MET A 113 12.00 -6.38 -7.34
CA MET A 113 13.00 -6.37 -8.41
C MET A 113 12.53 -5.64 -9.66
N THR A 114 11.23 -5.68 -9.94
CA THR A 114 10.61 -5.00 -11.09
C THR A 114 10.13 -3.58 -10.74
N SER A 115 10.06 -3.25 -9.45
CA SER A 115 9.57 -1.95 -8.97
C SER A 115 10.64 -0.85 -8.98
N LEU A 116 11.93 -1.21 -8.94
CA LEU A 116 13.03 -0.26 -8.93
C LEU A 116 13.69 -0.17 -10.33
N ASN A 117 13.90 1.05 -10.80
CA ASN A 117 14.65 1.30 -12.04
C ASN A 117 16.16 1.05 -11.80
N PRO A 118 16.78 0.05 -12.46
CA PRO A 118 18.16 -0.33 -12.23
C PRO A 118 19.18 0.74 -12.68
N THR A 119 18.77 1.68 -13.54
CA THR A 119 19.64 2.72 -14.10
C THR A 119 19.57 4.05 -13.33
N MET A 120 18.72 4.13 -12.30
CA MET A 120 18.60 5.31 -11.44
C MET A 120 19.10 5.03 -10.05
N THR A 121 19.70 6.02 -9.39
CA THR A 121 20.08 5.92 -7.97
C THR A 121 18.83 5.85 -7.09
N ILE A 122 18.96 5.22 -5.92
CA ILE A 122 17.84 5.09 -4.97
C ILE A 122 17.30 6.44 -4.54
N GLY A 123 18.20 7.38 -4.22
CA GLY A 123 17.79 8.74 -3.84
C GLY A 123 17.04 9.47 -4.94
N ALA A 124 17.40 9.26 -6.21
CA ALA A 124 16.71 9.87 -7.34
C ALA A 124 15.27 9.33 -7.47
N GLN A 125 15.07 8.03 -7.30
CA GLN A 125 13.74 7.39 -7.38
C GLN A 125 12.82 7.84 -6.23
N ILE A 126 13.34 7.89 -5.00
CA ILE A 126 12.56 8.40 -3.85
C ILE A 126 12.26 9.89 -4.05
N ALA A 127 13.24 10.69 -4.51
CA ALA A 127 13.05 12.12 -4.77
C ALA A 127 12.02 12.39 -5.86
N GLU A 128 11.94 11.55 -6.88
CA GLU A 128 10.91 11.63 -7.93
C GLU A 128 9.52 11.46 -7.31
N ALA A 129 9.30 10.41 -6.49
CA ALA A 129 8.05 10.18 -5.81
C ALA A 129 7.67 11.35 -4.88
N VAL A 130 8.62 11.89 -4.11
CA VAL A 130 8.39 13.05 -3.25
C VAL A 130 7.93 14.26 -4.08
N ARG A 131 8.62 14.58 -5.20
CA ARG A 131 8.26 15.74 -6.06
C ARG A 131 6.90 15.58 -6.71
N VAL A 132 6.53 14.37 -7.12
CA VAL A 132 5.22 14.09 -7.75
C VAL A 132 4.09 14.32 -6.76
N HIS A 133 4.24 13.87 -5.51
CA HIS A 133 3.17 13.88 -4.53
C HIS A 133 3.18 15.09 -3.60
N GLN A 134 4.34 15.69 -3.34
CA GLN A 134 4.50 16.86 -2.47
C GLN A 134 4.91 18.09 -3.29
N LYS A 135 3.96 18.60 -4.08
CA LYS A 135 4.19 19.76 -4.97
C LYS A 135 4.61 21.00 -4.18
N GLY A 136 5.61 21.72 -4.70
CA GLY A 136 6.08 22.98 -4.12
C GLY A 136 7.25 22.84 -3.15
N MET A 137 7.72 21.63 -2.84
CA MET A 137 8.93 21.45 -2.05
C MET A 137 10.18 21.91 -2.82
N GLY A 138 11.00 22.74 -2.19
CA GLY A 138 12.31 23.14 -2.71
C GLY A 138 13.29 21.95 -2.74
N LYS A 139 14.37 22.09 -3.54
CA LYS A 139 15.36 21.02 -3.74
C LYS A 139 15.94 20.48 -2.43
N GLU A 140 16.30 21.36 -1.50
CA GLU A 140 16.88 20.99 -0.21
C GLU A 140 15.88 20.21 0.67
N ALA A 141 14.61 20.64 0.71
CA ALA A 141 13.56 19.98 1.44
C ALA A 141 13.28 18.57 0.87
N VAL A 142 13.30 18.39 -0.46
CA VAL A 142 13.20 17.07 -1.09
C VAL A 142 14.37 16.18 -0.70
N GLU A 143 15.61 16.70 -0.72
CA GLU A 143 16.80 15.93 -0.32
C GLU A 143 16.77 15.50 1.16
N GLN A 144 16.28 16.38 2.02
CA GLN A 144 16.06 16.06 3.43
C GLN A 144 14.99 14.98 3.57
N ARG A 145 13.84 15.12 2.91
CA ARG A 145 12.74 14.15 2.94
C ARG A 145 13.16 12.77 2.44
N VAL A 146 13.97 12.69 1.38
CA VAL A 146 14.57 11.44 0.91
C VAL A 146 15.38 10.76 2.02
N THR A 147 16.21 11.53 2.72
CA THR A 147 17.02 10.99 3.82
C THR A 147 16.15 10.48 4.97
N GLU A 148 15.11 11.24 5.35
CA GLU A 148 14.15 10.86 6.39
C GLU A 148 13.39 9.57 6.03
N LEU A 149 12.91 9.44 4.79
CA LEU A 149 12.24 8.23 4.32
C LEU A 149 13.16 7.02 4.33
N MET A 150 14.41 7.18 3.89
CA MET A 150 15.40 6.10 3.96
C MET A 150 15.68 5.67 5.40
N GLN A 151 15.79 6.61 6.32
CA GLN A 151 15.96 6.33 7.75
C GLN A 151 14.72 5.66 8.35
N LEU A 152 13.53 6.14 8.00
CA LEU A 152 12.25 5.57 8.45
C LEU A 152 12.15 4.08 8.12
N VAL A 153 12.60 3.68 6.93
CA VAL A 153 12.59 2.27 6.51
C VAL A 153 13.85 1.49 6.95
N GLY A 154 14.69 2.09 7.81
CA GLY A 154 15.86 1.43 8.39
C GLY A 154 17.02 1.23 7.41
N ILE A 155 17.23 2.15 6.46
CA ILE A 155 18.44 2.19 5.63
C ILE A 155 19.49 3.02 6.36
N GLU A 156 20.49 2.35 6.91
CA GLU A 156 21.63 3.02 7.55
C GLU A 156 22.44 3.82 6.53
N GLN A 157 23.17 4.85 7.01
CA GLN A 157 24.01 5.72 6.18
C GLN A 157 23.22 6.29 4.96
N ALA A 158 21.98 6.73 5.21
CA ALA A 158 21.07 7.17 4.16
C ALA A 158 21.66 8.27 3.26
N LYS A 159 22.46 9.20 3.82
CA LYS A 159 23.10 10.30 3.08
C LYS A 159 24.09 9.83 2.01
N GLU A 160 24.82 8.76 2.30
CA GLU A 160 25.80 8.16 1.40
C GLU A 160 25.11 7.20 0.43
N ARG A 161 24.26 6.33 0.97
CA ARG A 161 23.58 5.25 0.21
C ARG A 161 22.55 5.73 -0.78
N LYS A 162 21.98 6.94 -0.63
CA LYS A 162 21.05 7.49 -1.64
C LYS A 162 21.68 7.66 -3.03
N LYS A 163 23.02 7.71 -3.13
CA LYS A 163 23.77 7.76 -4.39
C LYS A 163 23.98 6.39 -5.04
N ALA A 164 23.69 5.31 -4.33
CA ALA A 164 23.87 3.95 -4.82
C ALA A 164 22.69 3.52 -5.71
N TYR A 165 22.95 2.52 -6.57
CA TYR A 165 21.96 1.92 -7.46
C TYR A 165 21.31 0.68 -6.82
N PRO A 166 20.13 0.23 -7.30
CA PRO A 166 19.42 -0.91 -6.74
C PRO A 166 20.25 -2.18 -6.58
N HIS A 167 21.16 -2.46 -7.51
CA HIS A 167 22.00 -3.66 -7.47
C HIS A 167 23.02 -3.70 -6.33
N HIS A 168 23.28 -2.58 -5.66
CA HIS A 168 24.12 -2.52 -4.46
C HIS A 168 23.38 -2.91 -3.17
N PHE A 169 22.09 -3.25 -3.25
CA PHE A 169 21.25 -3.54 -2.09
C PHE A 169 20.76 -5.00 -2.12
N SER A 170 20.68 -5.64 -0.95
CA SER A 170 20.05 -6.96 -0.80
C SER A 170 18.56 -6.92 -1.11
N GLY A 171 17.92 -8.07 -1.29
CA GLY A 171 16.47 -8.17 -1.54
C GLY A 171 15.64 -7.45 -0.48
N GLY A 172 15.91 -7.69 0.80
CA GLY A 172 15.22 -7.01 1.90
C GLY A 172 15.46 -5.49 1.94
N MET A 173 16.66 -5.04 1.59
CA MET A 173 16.94 -3.60 1.49
C MET A 173 16.20 -2.97 0.30
N ARG A 174 16.09 -3.66 -0.83
CA ARG A 174 15.28 -3.19 -1.98
C ARG A 174 13.80 -3.10 -1.60
N GLN A 175 13.28 -4.05 -0.84
CA GLN A 175 11.91 -3.99 -0.33
C GLN A 175 11.70 -2.78 0.60
N ARG A 176 12.65 -2.47 1.48
CA ARG A 176 12.61 -1.26 2.32
C ARG A 176 12.62 0.03 1.47
N ILE A 177 13.37 0.05 0.37
CA ILE A 177 13.41 1.18 -0.55
C ILE A 177 12.06 1.33 -1.28
N VAL A 178 11.45 0.24 -1.74
CA VAL A 178 10.10 0.27 -2.33
C VAL A 178 9.07 0.82 -1.34
N LEU A 179 9.17 0.41 -0.06
CA LEU A 179 8.36 1.00 1.02
C LEU A 179 8.61 2.51 1.16
N ALA A 180 9.86 2.98 1.13
CA ALA A 180 10.17 4.41 1.21
C ALA A 180 9.53 5.19 0.05
N ILE A 181 9.55 4.64 -1.16
CA ILE A 181 8.88 5.23 -2.34
C ILE A 181 7.36 5.27 -2.13
N ALA A 182 6.76 4.18 -1.65
CA ALA A 182 5.33 4.11 -1.40
C ALA A 182 4.86 5.11 -0.31
N LEU A 183 5.72 5.43 0.65
CA LEU A 183 5.45 6.39 1.73
C LEU A 183 5.78 7.84 1.37
N ALA A 184 6.32 8.11 0.20
CA ALA A 184 6.81 9.44 -0.18
C ALA A 184 5.73 10.54 -0.20
N GLY A 185 4.47 10.15 -0.41
CA GLY A 185 3.32 11.05 -0.43
C GLY A 185 2.54 11.12 0.89
N ASP A 186 3.02 10.48 1.96
CA ASP A 186 2.33 10.33 3.26
C ASP A 186 0.91 9.74 3.11
N PRO A 187 0.76 8.54 2.50
CA PRO A 187 -0.53 7.96 2.20
C PRO A 187 -1.32 7.60 3.47
N GLU A 188 -2.65 7.82 3.43
CA GLU A 188 -3.55 7.41 4.50
C GLU A 188 -3.81 5.89 4.49
N ILE A 189 -3.76 5.28 3.28
CA ILE A 189 -4.00 3.84 3.07
C ILE A 189 -2.84 3.25 2.27
N LEU A 190 -2.26 2.17 2.78
CA LEU A 190 -1.22 1.39 2.10
C LEU A 190 -1.77 0.02 1.70
N PHE A 191 -1.71 -0.29 0.41
CA PHE A 191 -1.94 -1.64 -0.10
C PHE A 191 -0.60 -2.37 -0.20
N ALA A 192 -0.45 -3.48 0.52
CA ALA A 192 0.75 -4.31 0.51
C ALA A 192 0.40 -5.68 -0.11
N ASP A 193 0.67 -5.83 -1.39
CA ASP A 193 0.34 -7.04 -2.15
C ASP A 193 1.50 -8.03 -2.10
N GLU A 194 1.41 -9.00 -1.20
CA GLU A 194 2.44 -10.02 -0.92
C GLU A 194 3.85 -9.44 -0.73
N PRO A 195 4.07 -8.41 0.10
CA PRO A 195 5.31 -7.64 0.12
C PRO A 195 6.52 -8.42 0.65
N THR A 196 6.35 -9.65 1.10
CA THR A 196 7.41 -10.47 1.70
C THR A 196 7.62 -11.82 1.05
N THR A 197 6.86 -12.17 0.00
CA THR A 197 6.84 -13.51 -0.62
C THR A 197 8.20 -13.95 -1.18
N ALA A 198 9.05 -13.03 -1.63
CA ALA A 198 10.37 -13.33 -2.20
C ALA A 198 11.53 -13.18 -1.20
N LEU A 199 11.24 -13.11 0.12
CA LEU A 199 12.23 -12.88 1.16
C LEU A 199 12.39 -14.12 2.05
N ASP A 200 13.58 -14.30 2.61
CA ASP A 200 13.80 -15.31 3.65
C ASP A 200 13.05 -14.95 4.94
N VAL A 201 12.80 -15.96 5.79
CA VAL A 201 11.97 -15.83 7.00
C VAL A 201 12.46 -14.74 7.95
N THR A 202 13.76 -14.57 8.08
CA THR A 202 14.35 -13.56 8.97
C THR A 202 14.11 -12.14 8.45
N ILE A 203 14.34 -11.92 7.16
CA ILE A 203 14.09 -10.63 6.51
C ILE A 203 12.59 -10.33 6.44
N GLN A 204 11.75 -11.35 6.17
CA GLN A 204 10.29 -11.22 6.24
C GLN A 204 9.86 -10.68 7.60
N ALA A 205 10.34 -11.28 8.69
CA ALA A 205 10.05 -10.83 10.05
C ALA A 205 10.40 -9.35 10.26
N GLN A 206 11.59 -8.93 9.81
CA GLN A 206 12.03 -7.53 9.91
C GLN A 206 11.17 -6.56 9.10
N ILE A 207 10.68 -6.95 7.91
CA ILE A 207 9.78 -6.12 7.10
C ILE A 207 8.41 -5.98 7.77
N LEU A 208 7.89 -7.05 8.40
CA LEU A 208 6.63 -7.00 9.13
C LEU A 208 6.71 -6.08 10.35
N ASP A 209 7.81 -6.16 11.12
CA ASP A 209 8.05 -5.27 12.27
C ASP A 209 8.14 -3.80 11.81
N LEU A 210 8.84 -3.55 10.70
CA LEU A 210 8.95 -2.23 10.09
C LEU A 210 7.57 -1.70 9.67
N LEU A 211 6.74 -2.49 9.02
CA LEU A 211 5.38 -2.10 8.62
C LEU A 211 4.51 -1.75 9.84
N ARG A 212 4.60 -2.53 10.93
CA ARG A 212 3.93 -2.24 12.19
C ARG A 212 4.42 -0.92 12.82
N GLU A 213 5.72 -0.66 12.77
CA GLU A 213 6.31 0.58 13.27
C GLU A 213 5.82 1.79 12.46
N ILE A 214 5.82 1.69 11.13
CA ILE A 214 5.32 2.72 10.21
C ILE A 214 3.84 2.99 10.48
N GLN A 215 3.01 1.95 10.55
CA GLN A 215 1.60 2.06 10.88
C GLN A 215 1.37 2.83 12.18
N ARG A 216 2.11 2.49 13.24
CA ARG A 216 1.99 3.18 14.55
C ARG A 216 2.45 4.63 14.50
N LYS A 217 3.54 4.92 13.78
CA LYS A 217 4.10 6.28 13.68
C LYS A 217 3.28 7.21 12.80
N LEU A 218 2.78 6.72 11.67
CA LEU A 218 2.09 7.54 10.67
C LEU A 218 0.57 7.43 10.75
N GLY A 219 0.02 6.46 11.47
CA GLY A 219 -1.42 6.20 11.50
C GLY A 219 -1.99 5.67 10.17
N THR A 220 -1.12 5.20 9.27
CA THR A 220 -1.50 4.68 7.96
C THR A 220 -2.31 3.39 8.11
N ALA A 221 -3.51 3.34 7.54
CA ALA A 221 -4.30 2.11 7.45
C ALA A 221 -3.70 1.19 6.38
N THR A 222 -3.71 -0.12 6.59
CA THR A 222 -3.03 -1.06 5.67
C THR A 222 -3.95 -2.20 5.27
N VAL A 223 -4.10 -2.44 3.96
CA VAL A 223 -4.63 -3.69 3.40
C VAL A 223 -3.45 -4.58 3.06
N PHE A 224 -3.27 -5.65 3.81
CA PHE A 224 -2.13 -6.57 3.68
C PHE A 224 -2.58 -7.87 3.03
N VAL A 225 -2.16 -8.11 1.79
CA VAL A 225 -2.47 -9.33 1.04
C VAL A 225 -1.38 -10.37 1.28
N THR A 226 -1.78 -11.58 1.67
CA THR A 226 -0.87 -12.71 1.82
C THR A 226 -1.62 -14.05 1.74
N HIS A 227 -0.90 -15.12 1.51
CA HIS A 227 -1.38 -16.50 1.66
C HIS A 227 -0.76 -17.19 2.89
N ASP A 228 0.11 -16.51 3.64
CA ASP A 228 0.82 -17.04 4.81
C ASP A 228 0.11 -16.63 6.12
N LEU A 229 -0.50 -17.61 6.80
CA LEU A 229 -1.19 -17.39 8.07
C LEU A 229 -0.24 -17.01 9.22
N GLY A 230 1.03 -17.41 9.16
CA GLY A 230 2.04 -17.00 10.14
C GLY A 230 2.31 -15.50 10.07
N VAL A 231 2.32 -14.95 8.85
CA VAL A 231 2.41 -13.49 8.62
C VAL A 231 1.18 -12.79 9.17
N VAL A 232 -0.01 -13.31 8.89
CA VAL A 232 -1.28 -12.74 9.37
C VAL A 232 -1.30 -12.62 10.89
N ALA A 233 -0.96 -13.70 11.58
CA ALA A 233 -0.93 -13.73 13.07
C ALA A 233 0.02 -12.66 13.66
N ARG A 234 1.04 -12.26 12.91
CA ARG A 234 2.03 -11.28 13.34
C ARG A 234 1.62 -9.84 13.08
N ILE A 235 0.89 -9.55 11.99
CA ILE A 235 0.66 -8.16 11.55
C ILE A 235 -0.81 -7.73 11.60
N ALA A 236 -1.78 -8.63 11.46
CA ALA A 236 -3.17 -8.27 11.26
C ALA A 236 -3.88 -7.88 12.56
N ASP A 237 -4.73 -6.84 12.47
CA ASP A 237 -5.73 -6.51 13.49
C ASP A 237 -7.05 -7.22 13.18
N ARG A 238 -7.40 -7.34 11.89
CA ARG A 238 -8.55 -8.11 11.36
C ARG A 238 -8.16 -8.90 10.12
N VAL A 239 -8.94 -9.92 9.83
CA VAL A 239 -8.70 -10.83 8.69
C VAL A 239 -9.97 -10.94 7.85
N ALA A 240 -9.81 -10.81 6.54
CA ALA A 240 -10.81 -11.12 5.53
C ALA A 240 -10.33 -12.33 4.72
N VAL A 241 -11.18 -13.33 4.54
CA VAL A 241 -10.87 -14.55 3.77
C VAL A 241 -11.60 -14.48 2.43
N MET A 242 -10.87 -14.72 1.33
CA MET A 242 -11.39 -14.75 -0.04
C MET A 242 -11.33 -16.16 -0.63
#